data_02df69297b1960076499a513d51585c6
#
_entry.id   02df69297b1960076499a513d51585c6
#
_cell.length_a   1.000
_cell.length_b   1.000
_cell.length_c   1.000
_cell.angle_alpha   90.00
_cell.angle_beta   90.00
_cell.angle_gamma   90.00
#
_symmetry.space_group_name_H-M   'P 1'
#
loop_
_entity.id
_entity.type
_entity.pdbx_description
1 polymer ?
#
loop_
_entity_poly.entity_id
_entity_poly.type
_entity_poly.pdbx_seq_one_letter_code
_entity_poly.pdbx_strand_id
1 'polypeptide(L)'
;MKPKKPGVRRQHPVGPKKAEPRRAGVTTVWRPSVTTAQVSRRDQTHLIARGDIRDLFDDDGELKPLDTLLPEIACTVASVTRRRGRDGSEAVTIRMRDKVAAFKRLAVETGLLPSAIRESRLDWKVFP
;
A
#
# COMPACT_ATOMS: atom_id res chain seq x y z
N MET A 1 44.00 -6.54 46.00
CA MET A 1 43.65 -6.45 45.30
C MET A 1 42.72 -7.09 44.70
N LYS A 2 41.92 -6.92 44.54
CA LYS A 2 40.98 -7.45 44.06
C LYS A 2 40.76 -7.26 42.79
N PRO A 3 40.47 -7.90 42.23
CA PRO A 3 40.30 -7.90 40.96
C PRO A 3 39.09 -7.43 40.62
N LYS A 4 38.98 -6.99 40.04
CA LYS A 4 37.91 -6.50 39.68
C LYS A 4 37.30 -7.32 38.88
N LYS A 5 36.36 -7.48 38.79
CA LYS A 5 35.68 -8.16 38.11
C LYS A 5 35.48 -7.66 36.95
N PRO A 6 35.44 -8.18 36.17
CA PRO A 6 35.36 -7.85 34.96
C PRO A 6 34.10 -7.49 34.67
N GLY A 7 33.99 -6.90 34.28
CA GLY A 7 32.92 -6.50 33.92
C GLY A 7 32.10 -7.31 33.34
N VAL A 8 31.34 -7.37 33.64
CA VAL A 8 30.58 -8.21 33.16
C VAL A 8 29.92 -7.69 32.20
N ARG A 9 30.07 -7.62 31.44
CA ARG A 9 29.52 -7.16 30.49
C ARG A 9 28.33 -7.52 30.35
N ARG A 10 27.56 -7.18 30.32
CA ARG A 10 26.43 -7.45 30.22
C ARG A 10 26.08 -7.42 28.99
N GLN A 11 25.88 -8.10 28.47
CA GLN A 11 25.56 -8.18 27.39
C GLN A 11 24.38 -7.92 27.15
N HIS A 12 23.86 -7.50 26.90
CA HIS A 12 22.69 -7.15 26.71
C HIS A 12 22.15 -7.74 25.74
N PRO A 13 21.46 -7.98 25.83
CA PRO A 13 20.73 -8.60 25.14
C PRO A 13 20.34 -8.01 24.07
N VAL A 14 20.34 -7.66 23.88
CA VAL A 14 20.05 -7.10 22.96
C VAL A 14 19.19 -7.54 22.30
N GLY A 15 18.82 -7.94 22.49
CA GLY A 15 18.10 -8.31 21.88
C GLY A 15 17.50 -8.73 21.10
N PRO A 16 17.14 -8.45 20.80
CA PRO A 16 16.39 -8.72 20.06
C PRO A 16 16.53 -9.40 19.11
N LYS A 17 16.66 -9.81 19.15
CA LYS A 17 16.80 -10.47 18.43
C LYS A 17 15.89 -10.61 17.68
N LYS A 18 15.22 -10.30 17.64
CA LYS A 18 14.34 -10.33 16.99
C LYS A 18 14.52 -11.02 15.97
N ALA A 19 14.91 -11.09 15.75
CA ALA A 19 15.25 -11.63 14.69
C ALA A 19 14.69 -12.88 14.46
N GLU A 20 14.24 -13.48 15.00
CA GLU A 20 13.89 -14.65 14.79
C GLU A 20 12.81 -14.82 14.13
N PRO A 21 12.29 -14.35 13.82
CA PRO A 21 11.21 -14.42 13.13
C PRO A 21 11.26 -15.37 12.17
N ARG A 22 12.01 -15.46 11.78
CA ARG A 22 12.29 -16.19 10.94
C ARG A 22 11.42 -17.16 10.68
N ARG A 23 11.23 -17.85 10.89
CA ARG A 23 10.54 -18.82 10.59
C ARG A 23 9.30 -18.45 10.47
N ALA A 24 9.09 -17.45 10.65
CA ALA A 24 7.89 -17.05 10.68
C ALA A 24 7.20 -17.22 9.49
N GLY A 25 7.30 -16.85 8.64
CA GLY A 25 6.46 -17.01 7.57
C GLY A 25 6.99 -16.40 6.35
N VAL A 26 6.27 -16.54 5.31
CA VAL A 26 6.65 -15.99 4.02
C VAL A 26 5.84 -14.76 3.76
N THR A 27 6.49 -13.69 3.35
CA THR A 27 5.78 -12.47 2.97
C THR A 27 6.02 -12.23 1.50
N THR A 28 4.94 -12.08 0.76
CA THR A 28 5.00 -11.84 -0.67
C THR A 28 4.31 -10.52 -0.95
N VAL A 29 4.93 -9.69 -1.76
CA VAL A 29 4.33 -8.40 -2.14
C VAL A 29 4.12 -8.40 -3.65
N TRP A 30 2.90 -8.11 -4.05
CA TRP A 30 2.55 -7.98 -5.46
C TRP A 30 2.26 -6.52 -5.75
N ARG A 31 2.78 -6.05 -6.86
CA ARG A 31 2.49 -4.69 -7.35
C ARG A 31 2.07 -4.79 -8.79
N PRO A 32 1.04 -4.06 -9.17
CA PRO A 32 0.58 -4.15 -10.54
C PRO A 32 1.56 -3.48 -11.48
N SER A 33 1.58 -3.97 -12.70
CA SER A 33 2.39 -3.38 -13.74
C SER A 33 1.46 -3.06 -14.90
N VAL A 34 0.91 -1.87 -14.88
CA VAL A 34 -0.03 -1.43 -15.91
C VAL A 34 0.63 -0.34 -16.72
N THR A 35 0.73 -0.56 -18.02
CA THR A 35 1.38 0.39 -18.91
C THR A 35 0.36 1.39 -19.43
N THR A 36 0.86 2.52 -19.93
CA THR A 36 -0.03 3.51 -20.53
C THR A 36 -0.65 3.00 -21.82
N ALA A 37 -0.08 1.96 -22.41
CA ALA A 37 -0.67 1.33 -23.58
C ALA A 37 -1.92 0.53 -23.19
N GLN A 38 -1.93 -0.01 -21.97
CA GLN A 38 -3.08 -0.76 -21.51
C GLN A 38 -4.16 0.17 -20.98
N VAL A 39 -3.77 1.18 -20.22
CA VAL A 39 -4.72 2.16 -19.68
C VAL A 39 -4.00 3.50 -19.70
N SER A 40 -4.56 4.48 -20.37
CA SER A 40 -3.95 5.79 -20.45
C SER A 40 -3.88 6.43 -19.07
N ARG A 41 -2.99 7.40 -18.91
CA ARG A 41 -2.86 8.08 -17.62
C ARG A 41 -4.15 8.75 -17.20
N ARG A 42 -4.86 9.31 -18.15
CA ARG A 42 -6.12 9.97 -17.85
C ARG A 42 -7.13 8.96 -17.37
N ASP A 43 -7.22 7.83 -18.05
CA ASP A 43 -8.16 6.80 -17.66
C ASP A 43 -7.76 6.18 -16.32
N GLN A 44 -6.47 6.06 -16.05
CA GLN A 44 -6.03 5.56 -14.75
C GLN A 44 -6.50 6.48 -13.64
N THR A 45 -6.42 7.79 -13.84
CA THR A 45 -6.87 8.74 -12.83
C THR A 45 -8.35 8.57 -12.56
N HIS A 46 -9.15 8.42 -13.61
CA HIS A 46 -10.59 8.21 -13.45
C HIS A 46 -10.88 6.90 -12.72
N LEU A 47 -10.17 5.85 -13.08
CA LEU A 47 -10.38 4.55 -12.47
C LEU A 47 -9.97 4.54 -11.00
N ILE A 48 -8.87 5.20 -10.67
CA ILE A 48 -8.43 5.29 -9.29
C ILE A 48 -9.47 6.04 -8.45
N ALA A 49 -9.99 7.12 -8.99
CA ALA A 49 -10.99 7.91 -8.28
C ALA A 49 -12.26 7.10 -8.00
N ARG A 50 -12.59 6.16 -8.88
CA ARG A 50 -13.79 5.35 -8.72
C ARG A 50 -13.50 3.95 -8.21
N GLY A 51 -12.26 3.63 -7.93
CA GLY A 51 -11.88 2.28 -7.56
C GLY A 51 -12.66 1.77 -6.36
N ASP A 52 -13.01 0.50 -6.42
CA ASP A 52 -13.73 -0.15 -5.34
C ASP A 52 -12.97 -1.42 -5.01
N ILE A 53 -12.60 -1.57 -3.74
CA ILE A 53 -11.84 -2.73 -3.32
C ILE A 53 -12.60 -4.02 -3.57
N ARG A 54 -13.93 -3.96 -3.64
CA ARG A 54 -14.72 -5.16 -3.89
C ARG A 54 -14.46 -5.77 -5.25
N ASP A 55 -13.96 -4.99 -6.19
CA ASP A 55 -13.65 -5.51 -7.51
C ASP A 55 -12.50 -6.52 -7.48
N LEU A 56 -11.77 -6.56 -6.37
CA LEU A 56 -10.66 -7.51 -6.23
C LEU A 56 -11.12 -8.87 -5.73
N PHE A 57 -12.37 -8.98 -5.34
CA PHE A 57 -12.89 -10.22 -4.78
C PHE A 57 -13.92 -10.84 -5.71
N ASP A 58 -14.02 -12.15 -5.67
CA ASP A 58 -15.02 -12.85 -6.46
C ASP A 58 -16.32 -12.96 -5.68
N ASP A 59 -17.28 -13.65 -6.24
CA ASP A 59 -18.60 -13.78 -5.63
C ASP A 59 -18.56 -14.56 -4.32
N ASP A 60 -17.54 -15.35 -4.11
CA ASP A 60 -17.38 -16.12 -2.88
C ASP A 60 -16.66 -15.33 -1.81
N GLY A 61 -16.26 -14.11 -2.11
CA GLY A 61 -15.53 -13.29 -1.15
C GLY A 61 -14.04 -13.57 -1.11
N GLU A 62 -13.53 -14.30 -2.08
CA GLU A 62 -12.11 -14.58 -2.12
C GLU A 62 -11.39 -13.67 -3.09
N LEU A 63 -10.15 -13.35 -2.77
CA LEU A 63 -9.35 -12.48 -3.61
C LEU A 63 -9.11 -13.15 -4.96
N LYS A 64 -9.41 -12.43 -6.02
CA LYS A 64 -9.17 -12.94 -7.37
C LYS A 64 -7.68 -13.15 -7.59
N PRO A 65 -7.31 -14.08 -8.48
CA PRO A 65 -5.90 -14.24 -8.82
C PRO A 65 -5.35 -12.91 -9.34
N LEU A 66 -4.30 -12.44 -8.71
CA LEU A 66 -3.77 -11.12 -9.03
C LEU A 66 -3.26 -11.01 -10.46
N ASP A 67 -2.73 -12.10 -10.98
CA ASP A 67 -2.20 -12.08 -12.32
C ASP A 67 -3.27 -11.99 -13.39
N THR A 68 -4.51 -12.25 -13.03
CA THR A 68 -5.61 -12.24 -13.99
C THR A 68 -6.46 -10.99 -13.88
N LEU A 69 -6.08 -10.05 -13.02
CA LEU A 69 -6.85 -8.81 -12.90
C LEU A 69 -6.77 -8.02 -14.18
N LEU A 70 -7.90 -7.45 -14.57
CA LEU A 70 -7.94 -6.60 -15.74
C LEU A 70 -7.11 -5.34 -15.44
N PRO A 71 -6.44 -4.79 -16.45
CA PRO A 71 -5.65 -3.58 -16.24
C PRO A 71 -6.44 -2.46 -15.60
N GLU A 72 -7.72 -2.35 -15.92
CA GLU A 72 -8.59 -1.31 -15.38
C GLU A 72 -8.77 -1.45 -13.87
N ILE A 73 -8.73 -2.66 -13.36
CA ILE A 73 -8.84 -2.89 -11.94
C ILE A 73 -7.46 -2.84 -11.30
N ALA A 74 -6.49 -3.44 -11.96
CA ALA A 74 -5.13 -3.50 -11.42
C ALA A 74 -4.55 -2.11 -11.19
N CYS A 75 -4.84 -1.14 -12.05
CA CYS A 75 -4.29 0.19 -11.91
C CYS A 75 -4.79 0.94 -10.68
N THR A 76 -5.84 0.45 -10.02
CA THR A 76 -6.37 1.07 -8.82
C THR A 76 -5.66 0.56 -7.56
N VAL A 77 -4.86 -0.46 -7.68
CA VAL A 77 -4.19 -1.10 -6.55
C VAL A 77 -2.75 -0.63 -6.44
N ALA A 78 -2.31 -0.27 -5.25
CA ALA A 78 -0.93 0.07 -5.03
C ALA A 78 -0.10 -1.18 -4.75
N SER A 79 -0.59 -2.05 -3.89
CA SER A 79 0.10 -3.30 -3.60
C SER A 79 -0.81 -4.27 -2.86
N VAL A 80 -0.48 -5.54 -2.94
CA VAL A 80 -1.13 -6.58 -2.15
C VAL A 80 -0.02 -7.35 -1.45
N THR A 81 -0.07 -7.41 -0.14
CA THR A 81 0.91 -8.12 0.66
C THR A 81 0.25 -9.34 1.27
N ARG A 82 0.85 -10.51 1.05
CA ARG A 82 0.38 -11.73 1.67
C ARG A 82 1.42 -12.19 2.66
N ARG A 83 0.98 -12.49 3.85
CA ARG A 83 1.87 -12.99 4.88
C ARG A 83 1.32 -14.31 5.37
N ARG A 84 2.10 -15.34 5.27
CA ARG A 84 1.70 -16.64 5.76
C ARG A 84 2.45 -16.94 7.04
N GLY A 85 1.73 -17.20 8.10
CA GLY A 85 2.33 -17.52 9.37
C GLY A 85 2.79 -18.96 9.44
N ARG A 86 3.53 -19.28 10.49
CA ARG A 86 3.99 -20.59 10.69
C ARG A 86 2.88 -21.54 10.94
N ASP A 87 1.82 -21.12 11.56
CA ASP A 87 0.68 -21.96 11.87
C ASP A 87 -0.22 -22.19 10.67
N GLY A 88 0.16 -21.72 9.52
CA GLY A 88 -0.68 -21.86 8.34
C GLY A 88 -1.66 -20.73 8.13
N SER A 89 -1.73 -19.80 9.05
CA SER A 89 -2.63 -18.68 8.87
C SER A 89 -2.13 -17.76 7.76
N GLU A 90 -3.03 -17.07 7.14
CA GLU A 90 -2.68 -16.15 6.08
C GLU A 90 -3.33 -14.80 6.31
N ALA A 91 -2.56 -13.77 6.19
CA ALA A 91 -3.06 -12.41 6.27
C ALA A 91 -2.80 -11.71 4.95
N VAL A 92 -3.78 -11.00 4.46
CA VAL A 92 -3.67 -10.27 3.20
C VAL A 92 -3.92 -8.81 3.48
N THR A 93 -3.00 -7.96 3.07
CA THR A 93 -3.13 -6.52 3.21
C THR A 93 -3.17 -5.91 1.83
N ILE A 94 -4.24 -5.19 1.53
CA ILE A 94 -4.42 -4.56 0.24
C ILE A 94 -4.31 -3.06 0.40
N ARG A 95 -3.44 -2.46 -0.39
CA ARG A 95 -3.31 -1.01 -0.41
C ARG A 95 -3.81 -0.52 -1.75
N MET A 96 -4.80 0.34 -1.71
CA MET A 96 -5.33 0.94 -2.91
C MET A 96 -4.61 2.27 -3.16
N ARG A 97 -4.65 2.73 -4.40
CA ARG A 97 -4.06 4.01 -4.70
C ARG A 97 -4.90 5.13 -4.11
N ASP A 98 -4.26 6.27 -3.91
CA ASP A 98 -4.88 7.40 -3.23
C ASP A 98 -6.01 8.01 -4.07
N LYS A 99 -7.24 7.77 -3.63
CA LYS A 99 -8.41 8.30 -4.31
C LYS A 99 -8.51 9.80 -4.18
N VAL A 100 -8.08 10.36 -3.07
CA VAL A 100 -8.19 11.79 -2.85
C VAL A 100 -7.29 12.52 -3.84
N ALA A 101 -6.08 12.03 -4.04
CA ALA A 101 -5.18 12.63 -5.02
C ALA A 101 -5.77 12.53 -6.42
N ALA A 102 -6.40 11.41 -6.75
CA ALA A 102 -7.03 11.23 -8.05
C ALA A 102 -8.20 12.18 -8.23
N PHE A 103 -9.03 12.34 -7.21
CA PHE A 103 -10.15 13.28 -7.28
C PHE A 103 -9.68 14.71 -7.45
N LYS A 104 -8.62 15.11 -6.76
CA LYS A 104 -8.08 16.46 -6.92
C LYS A 104 -7.62 16.69 -8.35
N ARG A 105 -6.95 15.70 -8.91
CA ARG A 105 -6.47 15.80 -10.29
C ARG A 105 -7.64 15.92 -11.26
N LEU A 106 -8.67 15.13 -11.07
CA LEU A 106 -9.86 15.22 -11.91
C LEU A 106 -10.56 16.56 -11.76
N ALA A 107 -10.63 17.08 -10.55
CA ALA A 107 -11.26 18.36 -10.32
C ALA A 107 -10.53 19.49 -11.04
N VAL A 108 -9.21 19.42 -11.10
CA VAL A 108 -8.44 20.40 -11.86
C VAL A 108 -8.67 20.22 -13.36
N GLU A 109 -8.67 18.99 -13.84
CA GLU A 109 -8.86 18.73 -15.27
C GLU A 109 -10.23 19.12 -15.76
N THR A 110 -11.23 19.01 -14.92
CA THR A 110 -12.59 19.36 -15.30
C THR A 110 -12.93 20.81 -14.98
N GLY A 111 -11.99 21.57 -14.45
CA GLY A 111 -12.22 22.97 -14.18
C GLY A 111 -12.90 23.28 -12.85
N LEU A 112 -13.13 22.27 -12.01
CA LEU A 112 -13.77 22.50 -10.72
C LEU A 112 -12.82 23.15 -9.72
N LEU A 113 -11.52 22.94 -9.89
CA LEU A 113 -10.51 23.55 -9.05
C LEU A 113 -9.46 24.23 -9.92
N PRO A 114 -8.97 25.39 -9.51
CA PRO A 114 -7.88 26.03 -10.24
C PRO A 114 -6.63 25.18 -10.17
N SER A 115 -5.86 25.15 -11.23
CA SER A 115 -4.65 24.34 -11.26
C SER A 115 -3.65 24.79 -10.20
N ALA A 116 -3.69 26.03 -9.79
CA ALA A 116 -2.79 26.53 -8.76
C ALA A 116 -3.01 25.84 -7.41
N ILE A 117 -4.23 25.42 -7.15
CA ILE A 117 -4.54 24.78 -5.88
C ILE A 117 -3.93 23.41 -5.79
N ARG A 118 -3.66 22.82 -6.93
CA ARG A 118 -3.13 21.47 -6.94
C ARG A 118 -1.81 21.36 -6.22
N GLU A 119 -0.98 22.37 -6.33
CA GLU A 119 0.30 22.33 -5.71
C GLU A 119 0.39 23.04 -4.39
N SER A 120 -0.59 23.84 -4.05
CA SER A 120 -0.54 24.54 -2.79
C SER A 120 -1.23 23.69 -1.74
N ARG A 121 -0.83 23.94 -0.49
CA ARG A 121 -1.46 23.29 0.59
C ARG A 121 -2.74 23.94 0.78
N LEU A 122 -3.81 23.26 0.83
CA LEU A 122 -5.09 23.85 1.12
C LEU A 122 -5.09 24.35 2.55
N ASP A 123 -5.28 25.64 2.73
CA ASP A 123 -5.36 26.17 4.07
C ASP A 123 -6.85 26.36 4.36
N TRP A 124 -7.41 25.41 5.08
CA TRP A 124 -8.82 25.46 5.37
C TRP A 124 -9.23 26.66 6.17
N LYS A 125 -8.29 27.35 6.78
CA LYS A 125 -8.62 28.57 7.52
C LYS A 125 -8.99 29.71 6.61
N VAL A 126 -8.66 29.60 5.35
CA VAL A 126 -8.98 30.66 4.40
C VAL A 126 -10.45 30.63 4.04
N PHE A 127 -11.08 29.50 4.19
CA PHE A 127 -12.47 29.40 3.81
C PHE A 127 -13.36 29.99 4.89
N PRO A 128 -14.32 30.82 4.51
CA PRO A 128 -15.20 31.43 5.47
C PRO A 128 -16.10 30.46 6.17
#